data_b8e88a6bcc5efbf07f1cc1c521884619
#
_entry.id   b8e88a6bcc5efbf07f1cc1c521884619
#
_cell.length_a   1.000
_cell.length_b   1.000
_cell.length_c   1.000
_cell.angle_alpha   90.00
_cell.angle_beta   90.00
_cell.angle_gamma   90.00
#
_symmetry.space_group_name_H-M   'P 1'
#
loop_
_entity.id
_entity.type
_entity.pdbx_description
1 polymer ?
#
loop_
_entity_poly.entity_id
_entity_poly.type
_entity_poly.pdbx_seq_one_letter_code
_entity_poly.pdbx_strand_id
1 'polypeptide(L)'
;MACNLAIAGVTGAVGQEFLKILDERDFPFDSLKVLASSRSAGKKIEFKGREYIVEEMTKNSFKGVDIALFSAGGARSKEFAPVAAQAGAVVVDNTSAFRMDPDAPLVIPEINPQKIQEHKGIIANPNCSTIIGIVPVWPLHKANPVKRMVVSTYQAASGAGMQAMLELENQSREILAGKKATMSVFPYQIAFNCFSHNSALGPNGYNEEETKLVRETRKIFDCPEIAITATCIRIAVFRTHCESINLEFADPITDDQVRDLLSTAPGVKLMDDREHNRFPMPIDATGKDDILVGRIRQDESIPDNRGINIWVAGDQLRKGAALNAIQIAEKLL
;
A
#
# COMPACT_ATOMS: atom_id res chain seq x y z
N MET A 1 -14.79 12.21 -17.55
CA MET A 1 -16.05 11.57 -18.01
C MET A 1 -16.43 10.49 -17.02
N ALA A 2 -17.72 10.21 -16.78
CA ALA A 2 -18.11 9.07 -15.95
C ALA A 2 -17.79 7.75 -16.68
N CYS A 3 -17.54 6.69 -15.92
CA CYS A 3 -17.12 5.39 -16.48
C CYS A 3 -17.94 4.24 -15.89
N ASN A 4 -17.93 3.09 -16.55
CA ASN A 4 -18.45 1.85 -16.01
C ASN A 4 -17.37 1.18 -15.18
N LEU A 5 -17.56 1.17 -13.85
CA LEU A 5 -16.58 0.70 -12.89
C LEU A 5 -16.87 -0.74 -12.44
N ALA A 6 -15.84 -1.54 -12.24
CA ALA A 6 -15.93 -2.82 -11.56
C ALA A 6 -14.96 -2.90 -10.37
N ILE A 7 -15.38 -3.51 -9.26
CA ILE A 7 -14.53 -3.81 -8.12
C ILE A 7 -14.45 -5.33 -7.98
N ALA A 8 -13.30 -5.91 -8.28
CA ALA A 8 -13.00 -7.33 -8.12
C ALA A 8 -12.39 -7.58 -6.73
N GLY A 9 -13.08 -8.35 -5.89
CA GLY A 9 -12.72 -8.60 -4.49
C GLY A 9 -13.37 -7.62 -3.50
N VAL A 10 -14.56 -7.11 -3.84
CA VAL A 10 -15.28 -6.09 -3.06
C VAL A 10 -15.50 -6.47 -1.59
N THR A 11 -15.61 -7.74 -1.25
CA THR A 11 -15.85 -8.21 0.15
C THR A 11 -14.58 -8.27 1.01
N GLY A 12 -13.41 -8.01 0.44
CA GLY A 12 -12.14 -7.92 1.16
C GLY A 12 -11.93 -6.55 1.83
N ALA A 13 -10.93 -6.44 2.71
CA ALA A 13 -10.63 -5.19 3.42
C ALA A 13 -10.36 -4.02 2.46
N VAL A 14 -9.54 -4.23 1.43
CA VAL A 14 -9.25 -3.21 0.40
C VAL A 14 -10.49 -2.94 -0.47
N GLY A 15 -11.30 -3.98 -0.79
CA GLY A 15 -12.53 -3.82 -1.56
C GLY A 15 -13.56 -2.93 -0.86
N GLN A 16 -13.69 -3.08 0.46
CA GLN A 16 -14.56 -2.20 1.28
C GLN A 16 -13.98 -0.78 1.38
N GLU A 17 -12.66 -0.65 1.45
CA GLU A 17 -12.00 0.67 1.45
C GLU A 17 -12.14 1.37 0.08
N PHE A 18 -12.17 0.62 -1.05
CA PHE A 18 -12.52 1.20 -2.36
C PHE A 18 -13.87 1.91 -2.33
N LEU A 19 -14.93 1.23 -1.86
CA LEU A 19 -16.26 1.83 -1.80
C LEU A 19 -16.25 3.11 -0.97
N LYS A 20 -15.62 3.08 0.21
CA LYS A 20 -15.52 4.24 1.09
C LYS A 20 -14.81 5.42 0.42
N ILE A 21 -13.66 5.18 -0.22
CA ILE A 21 -12.86 6.23 -0.85
C ILE A 21 -13.54 6.76 -2.11
N LEU A 22 -14.20 5.90 -2.90
CA LEU A 22 -15.00 6.33 -4.07
C LEU A 22 -16.13 7.28 -3.66
N ASP A 23 -16.74 7.07 -2.47
CA ASP A 23 -17.76 7.98 -1.92
C ASP A 23 -17.13 9.29 -1.44
N GLU A 24 -16.10 9.23 -0.62
CA GLU A 24 -15.40 10.39 -0.05
C GLU A 24 -14.82 11.33 -1.11
N ARG A 25 -14.38 10.78 -2.25
CA ARG A 25 -13.79 11.52 -3.37
C ARG A 25 -14.78 11.87 -4.48
N ASP A 26 -16.04 11.51 -4.30
CA ASP A 26 -17.10 11.68 -5.31
C ASP A 26 -16.67 11.20 -6.71
N PHE A 27 -16.01 10.02 -6.76
CA PHE A 27 -15.47 9.44 -7.99
C PHE A 27 -16.60 9.26 -9.03
N PRO A 28 -16.46 9.79 -10.26
CA PRO A 28 -17.53 9.77 -11.24
C PRO A 28 -17.64 8.40 -11.92
N PHE A 29 -18.79 7.72 -11.78
CA PHE A 29 -19.10 6.50 -12.49
C PHE A 29 -20.59 6.47 -12.91
N ASP A 30 -20.89 5.84 -14.06
CA ASP A 30 -22.26 5.64 -14.55
C ASP A 30 -22.85 4.33 -14.00
N SER A 31 -22.04 3.29 -13.92
CA SER A 31 -22.43 1.99 -13.37
C SER A 31 -21.33 1.38 -12.52
N LEU A 32 -21.72 0.57 -11.52
CA LEU A 32 -20.81 -0.14 -10.65
C LEU A 32 -21.16 -1.62 -10.61
N LYS A 33 -20.18 -2.49 -10.95
CA LYS A 33 -20.24 -3.93 -10.73
C LYS A 33 -19.41 -4.30 -9.51
N VAL A 34 -19.99 -5.03 -8.58
CA VAL A 34 -19.32 -5.50 -7.36
C VAL A 34 -19.11 -7.01 -7.44
N LEU A 35 -17.85 -7.42 -7.63
CA LEU A 35 -17.45 -8.78 -7.98
C LEU A 35 -16.69 -9.45 -6.82
N ALA A 36 -16.98 -10.73 -6.58
CA ALA A 36 -16.24 -11.53 -5.62
C ALA A 36 -16.20 -13.03 -6.04
N SER A 37 -15.72 -13.91 -5.15
CA SER A 37 -15.80 -15.35 -5.38
C SER A 37 -17.23 -15.86 -5.21
N SER A 38 -17.51 -17.08 -5.73
CA SER A 38 -18.77 -17.79 -5.56
C SER A 38 -19.23 -17.84 -4.09
N ARG A 39 -18.31 -17.94 -3.11
CA ARG A 39 -18.64 -17.94 -1.67
C ARG A 39 -19.29 -16.64 -1.17
N SER A 40 -19.10 -15.53 -1.89
CA SER A 40 -19.63 -14.24 -1.53
C SER A 40 -20.70 -13.73 -2.50
N ALA A 41 -20.93 -14.44 -3.60
CA ALA A 41 -22.00 -14.11 -4.54
C ALA A 41 -23.38 -14.14 -3.81
N GLY A 42 -24.26 -13.22 -4.19
CA GLY A 42 -25.57 -13.03 -3.57
C GLY A 42 -25.58 -12.18 -2.30
N LYS A 43 -24.41 -11.84 -1.72
CA LYS A 43 -24.36 -10.89 -0.61
C LYS A 43 -24.77 -9.50 -1.08
N LYS A 44 -25.42 -8.76 -0.18
CA LYS A 44 -25.83 -7.39 -0.42
C LYS A 44 -24.82 -6.42 0.16
N ILE A 45 -24.51 -5.38 -0.59
CA ILE A 45 -23.65 -4.27 -0.17
C ILE A 45 -24.43 -2.98 -0.38
N GLU A 46 -24.53 -2.16 0.64
CA GLU A 46 -25.08 -0.81 0.53
C GLU A 46 -23.96 0.18 0.18
N PHE A 47 -24.18 0.99 -0.87
CA PHE A 47 -23.24 2.02 -1.29
C PHE A 47 -23.97 3.21 -1.90
N LYS A 48 -23.69 4.44 -1.43
CA LYS A 48 -24.38 5.68 -1.85
C LYS A 48 -25.91 5.56 -1.81
N GLY A 49 -26.46 4.91 -0.75
CA GLY A 49 -27.89 4.71 -0.56
C GLY A 49 -28.55 3.73 -1.55
N ARG A 50 -27.76 2.96 -2.29
CA ARG A 50 -28.24 1.90 -3.18
C ARG A 50 -27.72 0.54 -2.73
N GLU A 51 -28.55 -0.48 -2.92
CA GLU A 51 -28.18 -1.87 -2.68
C GLU A 51 -27.57 -2.47 -3.95
N TYR A 52 -26.39 -3.06 -3.82
CA TYR A 52 -25.69 -3.81 -4.86
C TYR A 52 -25.61 -5.27 -4.47
N ILE A 53 -25.95 -6.18 -5.38
CA ILE A 53 -25.78 -7.61 -5.18
C ILE A 53 -24.39 -8.00 -5.67
N VAL A 54 -23.61 -8.64 -4.80
CA VAL A 54 -22.29 -9.15 -5.17
C VAL A 54 -22.45 -10.28 -6.19
N GLU A 55 -21.85 -10.09 -7.35
CA GLU A 55 -21.83 -11.08 -8.42
C GLU A 55 -20.60 -11.98 -8.32
N GLU A 56 -20.73 -13.22 -8.76
CA GLU A 56 -19.56 -14.09 -8.96
C GLU A 56 -18.68 -13.54 -10.08
N MET A 57 -17.38 -13.43 -9.82
CA MET A 57 -16.41 -13.02 -10.84
C MET A 57 -16.18 -14.14 -11.85
N THR A 58 -16.58 -13.91 -13.10
CA THR A 58 -16.46 -14.82 -14.23
C THR A 58 -15.80 -14.10 -15.42
N LYS A 59 -15.44 -14.83 -16.47
CA LYS A 59 -14.90 -14.26 -17.70
C LYS A 59 -15.84 -13.25 -18.39
N ASN A 60 -17.14 -13.36 -18.16
CA ASN A 60 -18.15 -12.46 -18.75
C ASN A 60 -18.41 -11.21 -17.90
N SER A 61 -17.90 -11.12 -16.68
CA SER A 61 -18.19 -10.04 -15.74
C SER A 61 -17.70 -8.67 -16.22
N PHE A 62 -16.69 -8.64 -17.10
CA PHE A 62 -16.02 -7.40 -17.51
C PHE A 62 -16.54 -6.77 -18.82
N LYS A 63 -17.58 -7.34 -19.42
CA LYS A 63 -18.21 -6.76 -20.62
C LYS A 63 -18.80 -5.38 -20.29
N GLY A 64 -18.39 -4.36 -21.07
CA GLY A 64 -18.83 -2.98 -20.90
C GLY A 64 -18.28 -2.30 -19.65
N VAL A 65 -17.20 -2.79 -19.07
CA VAL A 65 -16.45 -2.16 -17.97
C VAL A 65 -15.33 -1.33 -18.59
N ASP A 66 -15.19 -0.08 -18.15
CA ASP A 66 -14.11 0.82 -18.58
C ASP A 66 -12.91 0.74 -17.64
N ILE A 67 -13.16 0.71 -16.33
CA ILE A 67 -12.11 0.61 -15.29
C ILE A 67 -12.45 -0.53 -14.32
N ALA A 68 -11.46 -1.36 -14.02
CA ALA A 68 -11.61 -2.46 -13.06
C ALA A 68 -10.56 -2.39 -11.94
N LEU A 69 -11.01 -2.17 -10.69
CA LEU A 69 -10.17 -2.16 -9.50
C LEU A 69 -10.06 -3.58 -8.94
N PHE A 70 -8.86 -4.17 -8.94
CA PHE A 70 -8.64 -5.54 -8.52
C PHE A 70 -7.99 -5.63 -7.14
N SER A 71 -8.62 -6.37 -6.22
CA SER A 71 -8.05 -6.79 -4.94
C SER A 71 -8.59 -8.17 -4.52
N ALA A 72 -8.54 -9.14 -5.45
CA ALA A 72 -9.13 -10.47 -5.29
C ALA A 72 -8.11 -11.58 -4.99
N GLY A 73 -6.83 -11.21 -4.78
CA GLY A 73 -5.70 -12.11 -4.60
C GLY A 73 -5.00 -12.46 -5.91
N GLY A 74 -3.67 -12.71 -5.84
CA GLY A 74 -2.78 -12.82 -7.01
C GLY A 74 -3.19 -13.90 -8.01
N ALA A 75 -3.69 -15.07 -7.55
CA ALA A 75 -4.13 -16.14 -8.44
C ALA A 75 -5.31 -15.68 -9.33
N ARG A 76 -6.31 -15.00 -8.71
CA ARG A 76 -7.45 -14.47 -9.47
C ARG A 76 -7.07 -13.30 -10.36
N SER A 77 -6.16 -12.44 -9.93
CA SER A 77 -5.66 -11.37 -10.80
C SER A 77 -4.98 -11.95 -12.05
N LYS A 78 -4.13 -12.95 -11.90
CA LYS A 78 -3.50 -13.64 -13.05
C LYS A 78 -4.52 -14.25 -14.01
N GLU A 79 -5.63 -14.77 -13.51
CA GLU A 79 -6.70 -15.38 -14.30
C GLU A 79 -7.58 -14.33 -14.98
N PHE A 80 -8.04 -13.31 -14.24
CA PHE A 80 -9.12 -12.43 -14.70
C PHE A 80 -8.67 -11.06 -15.18
N ALA A 81 -7.52 -10.53 -14.75
CA ALA A 81 -7.08 -9.21 -15.22
C ALA A 81 -6.79 -9.18 -16.73
N PRO A 82 -6.14 -10.19 -17.33
CA PRO A 82 -5.99 -10.25 -18.77
C PRO A 82 -7.34 -10.35 -19.50
N VAL A 83 -8.32 -11.06 -18.94
CA VAL A 83 -9.67 -11.17 -19.51
C VAL A 83 -10.39 -9.83 -19.49
N ALA A 84 -10.27 -9.08 -18.38
CA ALA A 84 -10.84 -7.74 -18.26
C ALA A 84 -10.20 -6.77 -19.28
N ALA A 85 -8.88 -6.81 -19.42
CA ALA A 85 -8.15 -6.00 -20.40
C ALA A 85 -8.55 -6.34 -21.84
N GLN A 86 -8.70 -7.61 -22.18
CA GLN A 86 -9.20 -8.05 -23.49
C GLN A 86 -10.65 -7.63 -23.77
N ALA A 87 -11.46 -7.48 -22.71
CA ALA A 87 -12.83 -6.97 -22.82
C ALA A 87 -12.90 -5.44 -22.97
N GLY A 88 -11.77 -4.74 -22.95
CA GLY A 88 -11.64 -3.28 -23.12
C GLY A 88 -11.49 -2.50 -21.82
N ALA A 89 -11.48 -3.15 -20.64
CA ALA A 89 -11.29 -2.46 -19.37
C ALA A 89 -9.81 -2.15 -19.12
N VAL A 90 -9.53 -1.01 -18.49
CA VAL A 90 -8.23 -0.77 -17.86
C VAL A 90 -8.27 -1.32 -16.43
N VAL A 91 -7.39 -2.26 -16.12
CA VAL A 91 -7.30 -2.91 -14.81
C VAL A 91 -6.28 -2.17 -13.96
N VAL A 92 -6.65 -1.76 -12.75
CA VAL A 92 -5.73 -1.32 -11.70
C VAL A 92 -5.64 -2.42 -10.65
N ASP A 93 -4.52 -3.15 -10.62
CA ASP A 93 -4.34 -4.36 -9.82
C ASP A 93 -3.52 -4.13 -8.54
N ASN A 94 -4.15 -4.27 -7.39
CA ASN A 94 -3.48 -4.18 -6.07
C ASN A 94 -2.66 -5.42 -5.69
N THR A 95 -2.76 -6.52 -6.44
CA THR A 95 -2.03 -7.74 -6.10
C THR A 95 -0.57 -7.69 -6.57
N SER A 96 0.23 -8.64 -6.17
CA SER A 96 1.61 -8.75 -6.64
C SER A 96 1.74 -9.39 -8.05
N ALA A 97 0.62 -9.73 -8.69
CA ALA A 97 0.60 -10.56 -9.90
C ALA A 97 1.37 -9.95 -11.08
N PHE A 98 1.28 -8.63 -11.27
CA PHE A 98 1.83 -7.92 -12.43
C PHE A 98 2.87 -6.85 -12.08
N ARG A 99 3.25 -6.68 -10.81
CA ARG A 99 4.14 -5.59 -10.38
C ARG A 99 5.49 -5.59 -11.08
N MET A 100 6.02 -6.77 -11.38
CA MET A 100 7.31 -6.92 -12.08
C MET A 100 7.16 -7.28 -13.56
N ASP A 101 5.93 -7.31 -14.08
CA ASP A 101 5.67 -7.49 -15.50
C ASP A 101 6.16 -6.24 -16.27
N PRO A 102 6.93 -6.39 -17.36
CA PRO A 102 7.40 -5.27 -18.16
C PRO A 102 6.26 -4.53 -18.90
N ASP A 103 5.15 -5.22 -19.17
CA ASP A 103 4.00 -4.66 -19.87
C ASP A 103 2.97 -4.00 -18.93
N ALA A 104 3.16 -4.12 -17.61
CA ALA A 104 2.33 -3.48 -16.60
C ALA A 104 3.13 -2.41 -15.86
N PRO A 105 2.87 -1.11 -16.08
CA PRO A 105 3.53 -0.07 -15.31
C PRO A 105 3.16 -0.17 -13.83
N LEU A 106 4.16 0.04 -12.97
CA LEU A 106 4.01 0.06 -11.51
C LEU A 106 3.96 1.52 -11.07
N VAL A 107 2.79 1.97 -10.58
CA VAL A 107 2.51 3.40 -10.49
C VAL A 107 2.17 3.87 -9.08
N ILE A 108 2.83 4.96 -8.68
CA ILE A 108 2.42 5.84 -7.58
C ILE A 108 2.20 7.23 -8.17
N PRO A 109 0.97 7.78 -8.13
CA PRO A 109 0.64 9.04 -8.78
C PRO A 109 1.49 10.26 -8.36
N GLU A 110 2.04 10.26 -7.16
CA GLU A 110 2.94 11.31 -6.66
C GLU A 110 4.37 11.19 -7.19
N ILE A 111 4.73 10.02 -7.78
CA ILE A 111 6.11 9.72 -8.20
C ILE A 111 6.23 9.67 -9.72
N ASN A 112 5.47 8.78 -10.34
CA ASN A 112 5.61 8.46 -11.76
C ASN A 112 4.28 8.40 -12.52
N PRO A 113 3.40 9.44 -12.41
CA PRO A 113 2.06 9.41 -13.04
C PRO A 113 2.09 9.28 -14.56
N GLN A 114 3.16 9.73 -15.21
CA GLN A 114 3.35 9.61 -16.66
C GLN A 114 3.39 8.15 -17.14
N LYS A 115 3.81 7.22 -16.26
CA LYS A 115 3.86 5.79 -16.58
C LYS A 115 2.48 5.16 -16.79
N ILE A 116 1.41 5.81 -16.34
CA ILE A 116 0.03 5.37 -16.58
C ILE A 116 -0.21 5.18 -18.08
N GLN A 117 0.30 6.08 -18.94
CA GLN A 117 0.10 6.02 -20.38
C GLN A 117 0.83 4.85 -21.09
N GLU A 118 1.73 4.17 -20.40
CA GLU A 118 2.49 3.05 -20.94
C GLU A 118 1.76 1.69 -20.79
N HIS A 119 0.55 1.67 -20.17
CA HIS A 119 -0.16 0.41 -19.90
C HIS A 119 -0.63 -0.30 -21.17
N LYS A 120 -0.65 -1.62 -21.12
CA LYS A 120 -1.25 -2.49 -22.13
C LYS A 120 -2.57 -3.14 -21.62
N GLY A 121 -3.38 -2.33 -20.92
CA GLY A 121 -4.64 -2.76 -20.31
C GLY A 121 -4.54 -3.10 -18.81
N ILE A 122 -3.34 -3.25 -18.25
CA ILE A 122 -3.14 -3.51 -16.83
C ILE A 122 -2.13 -2.50 -16.24
N ILE A 123 -2.48 -1.89 -15.11
CA ILE A 123 -1.61 -1.03 -14.30
C ILE A 123 -1.46 -1.69 -12.92
N ALA A 124 -0.24 -1.90 -12.50
CA ALA A 124 0.04 -2.50 -11.20
C ALA A 124 0.11 -1.43 -10.11
N ASN A 125 -0.59 -1.68 -9.00
CA ASN A 125 -0.51 -0.90 -7.78
C ASN A 125 0.57 -1.52 -6.87
N PRO A 126 1.53 -0.73 -6.35
CA PRO A 126 2.65 -1.27 -5.59
C PRO A 126 2.25 -1.90 -4.24
N ASN A 127 3.21 -2.54 -3.62
CA ASN A 127 3.10 -3.04 -2.24
C ASN A 127 2.87 -1.88 -1.26
N CYS A 128 2.10 -2.14 -0.21
CA CYS A 128 1.73 -1.11 0.76
C CYS A 128 2.92 -0.49 1.48
N SER A 129 3.89 -1.31 1.93
CA SER A 129 5.10 -0.80 2.55
C SER A 129 5.96 -0.03 1.53
N THR A 130 6.04 -0.51 0.28
CA THR A 130 6.72 0.25 -0.77
C THR A 130 6.11 1.65 -0.93
N ILE A 131 4.78 1.76 -1.06
CA ILE A 131 4.11 3.07 -1.22
C ILE A 131 4.39 3.98 -0.03
N ILE A 132 4.18 3.46 1.21
CA ILE A 132 4.33 4.24 2.44
C ILE A 132 5.78 4.71 2.62
N GLY A 133 6.75 3.84 2.33
CA GLY A 133 8.17 4.17 2.49
C GLY A 133 8.67 5.19 1.47
N ILE A 134 8.29 5.02 0.18
CA ILE A 134 8.98 5.79 -0.88
C ILE A 134 8.27 7.07 -1.30
N VAL A 135 6.99 7.27 -1.00
CA VAL A 135 6.32 8.56 -1.27
C VAL A 135 7.03 9.72 -0.59
N PRO A 136 7.39 9.66 0.72
CA PRO A 136 8.17 10.73 1.33
C PRO A 136 9.64 10.75 0.92
N VAL A 137 10.21 9.64 0.47
CA VAL A 137 11.61 9.60 0.00
C VAL A 137 11.78 10.21 -1.38
N TRP A 138 10.75 10.16 -2.23
CA TRP A 138 10.82 10.66 -3.60
C TRP A 138 11.21 12.14 -3.74
N PRO A 139 10.57 13.11 -3.05
CA PRO A 139 10.95 14.52 -3.15
C PRO A 139 12.40 14.74 -2.70
N LEU A 140 12.89 13.98 -1.72
CA LEU A 140 14.26 14.02 -1.25
C LEU A 140 15.22 13.48 -2.32
N HIS A 141 14.90 12.31 -2.91
CA HIS A 141 15.70 11.71 -3.97
C HIS A 141 15.78 12.57 -5.23
N LYS A 142 14.71 13.30 -5.56
CA LYS A 142 14.72 14.27 -6.67
C LYS A 142 15.62 15.47 -6.41
N ALA A 143 15.66 15.95 -5.18
CA ALA A 143 16.46 17.11 -4.80
C ALA A 143 17.95 16.75 -4.64
N ASN A 144 18.22 15.58 -4.07
CA ASN A 144 19.56 15.05 -3.82
C ASN A 144 19.51 13.53 -3.92
N PRO A 145 20.16 12.88 -4.90
CA PRO A 145 20.02 11.45 -5.12
C PRO A 145 20.37 10.60 -3.90
N VAL A 146 19.41 9.81 -3.45
CA VAL A 146 19.61 8.77 -2.42
C VAL A 146 20.47 7.66 -3.01
N LYS A 147 21.60 7.39 -2.40
CA LYS A 147 22.54 6.31 -2.76
C LYS A 147 22.23 5.01 -2.04
N ARG A 148 21.83 5.12 -0.77
CA ARG A 148 21.51 3.97 0.06
C ARG A 148 20.27 4.24 0.93
N MET A 149 19.40 3.24 1.03
CA MET A 149 18.19 3.26 1.86
C MET A 149 18.13 1.99 2.70
N VAL A 150 18.02 2.13 4.02
CA VAL A 150 17.77 1.04 4.96
C VAL A 150 16.39 1.23 5.55
N VAL A 151 15.53 0.23 5.42
CA VAL A 151 14.14 0.30 5.88
C VAL A 151 13.86 -0.82 6.86
N SER A 152 13.33 -0.46 8.03
CA SER A 152 12.71 -1.40 8.96
C SER A 152 11.22 -1.10 9.04
N THR A 153 10.38 -2.05 8.65
CA THR A 153 8.92 -1.86 8.67
C THR A 153 8.29 -2.46 9.92
N TYR A 154 7.25 -1.81 10.41
CA TYR A 154 6.41 -2.22 11.53
C TYR A 154 4.98 -2.35 11.01
N GLN A 155 4.63 -3.57 10.53
CA GLN A 155 3.43 -3.79 9.74
C GLN A 155 2.25 -4.30 10.58
N ALA A 156 1.14 -3.59 10.50
CA ALA A 156 -0.11 -3.91 11.18
C ALA A 156 -0.76 -5.19 10.64
N ALA A 157 -1.61 -5.81 11.45
CA ALA A 157 -2.35 -7.04 11.11
C ALA A 157 -3.22 -6.89 9.85
N SER A 158 -3.81 -5.73 9.62
CA SER A 158 -4.68 -5.44 8.46
C SER A 158 -4.02 -5.64 7.10
N GLY A 159 -2.68 -5.61 7.01
CA GLY A 159 -1.95 -5.98 5.79
C GLY A 159 -2.18 -7.43 5.35
N ALA A 160 -2.56 -8.32 6.28
CA ALA A 160 -3.00 -9.69 6.00
C ALA A 160 -4.55 -9.82 5.89
N GLY A 161 -5.27 -8.70 5.86
CA GLY A 161 -6.71 -8.64 5.63
C GLY A 161 -7.58 -8.62 6.89
N MET A 162 -8.90 -8.62 6.70
CA MET A 162 -9.89 -8.51 7.77
C MET A 162 -9.76 -9.62 8.82
N GLN A 163 -9.52 -10.86 8.38
CA GLN A 163 -9.42 -11.99 9.29
C GLN A 163 -8.22 -11.89 10.23
N ALA A 164 -7.14 -11.28 9.79
CA ALA A 164 -5.95 -11.03 10.61
C ALA A 164 -6.21 -9.97 11.72
N MET A 165 -7.03 -8.97 11.44
CA MET A 165 -7.47 -8.00 12.46
C MET A 165 -8.36 -8.68 13.49
N LEU A 166 -9.31 -9.50 13.07
CA LEU A 166 -10.18 -10.28 13.96
C LEU A 166 -9.37 -11.28 14.80
N GLU A 167 -8.35 -11.91 14.22
CA GLU A 167 -7.44 -12.79 14.96
C GLU A 167 -6.69 -12.03 16.06
N LEU A 168 -6.13 -10.85 15.75
CA LEU A 168 -5.47 -10.00 16.76
C LEU A 168 -6.43 -9.63 17.90
N GLU A 169 -7.67 -9.25 17.58
CA GLU A 169 -8.69 -8.92 18.58
C GLU A 169 -9.01 -10.13 19.46
N ASN A 170 -9.31 -11.27 18.84
CA ASN A 170 -9.67 -12.50 19.55
C ASN A 170 -8.53 -13.00 20.44
N GLN A 171 -7.30 -13.07 19.92
CA GLN A 171 -6.12 -13.44 20.72
C GLN A 171 -5.91 -12.50 21.90
N SER A 172 -6.11 -11.17 21.70
CA SER A 172 -6.00 -10.22 22.81
C SER A 172 -7.00 -10.51 23.92
N ARG A 173 -8.27 -10.79 23.57
CA ARG A 173 -9.31 -11.17 24.52
C ARG A 173 -9.00 -12.50 25.22
N GLU A 174 -8.54 -13.50 24.47
CA GLU A 174 -8.18 -14.82 24.99
C GLU A 174 -7.05 -14.74 26.01
N ILE A 175 -5.96 -14.03 25.68
CA ILE A 175 -4.78 -13.90 26.55
C ILE A 175 -5.14 -13.15 27.83
N LEU A 176 -5.88 -12.03 27.74
CA LEU A 176 -6.32 -11.27 28.91
C LEU A 176 -7.27 -12.07 29.81
N ALA A 177 -7.97 -13.06 29.25
CA ALA A 177 -8.80 -14.01 30.01
C ALA A 177 -8.01 -15.24 30.52
N GLY A 178 -6.67 -15.25 30.41
CA GLY A 178 -5.83 -16.38 30.85
C GLY A 178 -5.89 -17.61 29.95
N LYS A 179 -6.40 -17.47 28.74
CA LYS A 179 -6.50 -18.55 27.74
C LYS A 179 -5.30 -18.55 26.78
N LYS A 180 -5.08 -19.66 26.11
CA LYS A 180 -4.12 -19.74 25.00
C LYS A 180 -4.67 -19.02 23.78
N ALA A 181 -3.79 -18.31 23.05
CA ALA A 181 -4.12 -17.66 21.80
C ALA A 181 -4.48 -18.68 20.70
N THR A 182 -5.59 -18.46 20.00
CA THR A 182 -5.99 -19.23 18.82
C THR A 182 -5.37 -18.62 17.57
N MET A 183 -4.60 -19.41 16.83
CA MET A 183 -3.95 -19.00 15.57
C MET A 183 -4.70 -19.58 14.38
N SER A 184 -5.09 -18.76 13.42
CA SER A 184 -5.83 -19.16 12.21
C SER A 184 -5.32 -18.50 10.92
N VAL A 185 -4.75 -17.30 11.01
CA VAL A 185 -4.22 -16.52 9.88
C VAL A 185 -2.70 -16.45 9.96
N PHE A 186 -2.17 -16.11 11.14
CA PHE A 186 -0.73 -16.02 11.34
C PHE A 186 -0.16 -17.34 11.87
N PRO A 187 1.10 -17.67 11.51
CA PRO A 187 1.77 -18.87 12.01
C PRO A 187 2.20 -18.75 13.48
N TYR A 188 2.16 -17.53 14.02
CA TYR A 188 2.55 -17.20 15.38
C TYR A 188 1.50 -16.31 16.04
N GLN A 189 1.46 -16.33 17.37
CA GLN A 189 0.67 -15.36 18.14
C GLN A 189 1.05 -13.95 17.73
N ILE A 190 0.05 -13.14 17.33
CA ILE A 190 0.24 -11.72 16.99
C ILE A 190 -0.05 -10.82 18.18
N ALA A 191 -1.03 -11.15 19.04
CA ALA A 191 -1.35 -10.31 20.19
C ALA A 191 -0.18 -10.24 21.16
N PHE A 192 0.19 -9.01 21.54
CA PHE A 192 1.32 -8.69 22.44
C PHE A 192 2.68 -9.22 21.94
N ASN A 193 2.87 -9.34 20.63
CA ASN A 193 4.06 -9.91 20.02
C ASN A 193 4.49 -9.12 18.77
N CYS A 194 5.72 -9.36 18.33
CA CYS A 194 6.21 -9.00 17.00
C CYS A 194 7.02 -10.18 16.44
N PHE A 195 7.00 -10.33 15.11
CA PHE A 195 7.76 -11.38 14.43
C PHE A 195 8.11 -10.96 13.00
N SER A 196 9.15 -11.58 12.42
CA SER A 196 9.52 -11.38 11.03
C SER A 196 8.33 -11.63 10.12
N HIS A 197 8.15 -10.80 9.10
CA HIS A 197 7.04 -10.96 8.15
C HIS A 197 7.00 -12.40 7.61
N ASN A 198 5.81 -13.02 7.67
CA ASN A 198 5.61 -14.45 7.46
C ASN A 198 5.52 -14.89 5.98
N SER A 199 5.97 -14.04 5.04
CA SER A 199 6.14 -14.44 3.65
C SER A 199 7.37 -15.36 3.46
N ALA A 200 7.40 -16.09 2.35
CA ALA A 200 8.45 -17.08 2.09
C ALA A 200 9.85 -16.43 2.05
N LEU A 201 10.84 -17.16 2.59
CA LEU A 201 12.25 -16.77 2.52
C LEU A 201 12.86 -17.18 1.19
N GLY A 202 13.58 -16.26 0.57
CA GLY A 202 14.44 -16.54 -0.59
C GLY A 202 15.80 -17.13 -0.18
N PRO A 203 16.58 -17.62 -1.14
CA PRO A 203 17.89 -18.23 -0.89
C PRO A 203 18.93 -17.24 -0.33
N ASN A 204 18.71 -15.95 -0.48
CA ASN A 204 19.55 -14.86 0.05
C ASN A 204 19.17 -14.43 1.48
N GLY A 205 18.21 -15.14 2.12
CA GLY A 205 17.74 -14.84 3.47
C GLY A 205 16.70 -13.70 3.57
N TYR A 206 16.39 -13.00 2.47
CA TYR A 206 15.29 -12.03 2.44
C TYR A 206 13.96 -12.75 2.23
N ASN A 207 12.93 -12.28 2.91
CA ASN A 207 11.58 -12.73 2.63
C ASN A 207 10.98 -11.99 1.41
N GLU A 208 9.85 -12.50 0.89
CA GLU A 208 9.22 -11.90 -0.29
C GLU A 208 8.80 -10.44 -0.08
N GLU A 209 8.39 -10.05 1.14
CA GLU A 209 7.96 -8.68 1.43
C GLU A 209 9.15 -7.71 1.33
N GLU A 210 10.29 -8.08 1.90
CA GLU A 210 11.55 -7.33 1.80
C GLU A 210 12.03 -7.21 0.35
N THR A 211 11.95 -8.32 -0.40
CA THR A 211 12.31 -8.37 -1.82
C THR A 211 11.41 -7.46 -2.67
N LYS A 212 10.09 -7.40 -2.38
CA LYS A 212 9.16 -6.48 -3.06
C LYS A 212 9.57 -5.03 -2.85
N LEU A 213 9.84 -4.63 -1.62
CA LEU A 213 10.23 -3.26 -1.31
C LEU A 213 11.46 -2.83 -2.12
N VAL A 214 12.48 -3.68 -2.21
CA VAL A 214 13.70 -3.41 -2.97
C VAL A 214 13.40 -3.30 -4.48
N ARG A 215 12.74 -4.29 -5.06
CA ARG A 215 12.51 -4.36 -6.51
C ARG A 215 11.52 -3.31 -7.00
N GLU A 216 10.45 -3.11 -6.27
CA GLU A 216 9.41 -2.15 -6.61
C GLU A 216 9.94 -0.71 -6.52
N THR A 217 10.71 -0.36 -5.47
CA THR A 217 11.35 0.95 -5.36
C THR A 217 12.24 1.24 -6.55
N ARG A 218 13.12 0.30 -6.94
CA ARG A 218 13.98 0.45 -8.11
C ARG A 218 13.19 0.67 -9.40
N LYS A 219 12.10 -0.08 -9.60
CA LYS A 219 11.22 0.06 -10.77
C LYS A 219 10.49 1.42 -10.78
N ILE A 220 9.97 1.86 -9.63
CA ILE A 220 9.18 3.10 -9.53
C ILE A 220 10.07 4.33 -9.68
N PHE A 221 11.28 4.33 -9.09
CA PHE A 221 12.24 5.42 -9.19
C PHE A 221 13.00 5.44 -10.52
N ASP A 222 12.88 4.37 -11.31
CA ASP A 222 13.72 4.14 -12.50
C ASP A 222 15.23 4.25 -12.17
N CYS A 223 15.62 3.68 -11.03
CA CYS A 223 16.94 3.80 -10.44
C CYS A 223 17.43 2.40 -9.99
N PRO A 224 17.90 1.55 -10.91
CA PRO A 224 18.31 0.18 -10.60
C PRO A 224 19.52 0.08 -9.66
N GLU A 225 20.36 1.11 -9.63
CA GLU A 225 21.60 1.17 -8.86
C GLU A 225 21.41 1.58 -7.39
N ILE A 226 20.26 2.12 -6.99
CA ILE A 226 20.04 2.49 -5.59
C ILE A 226 20.22 1.29 -4.67
N ALA A 227 21.08 1.44 -3.66
CA ALA A 227 21.32 0.39 -2.68
C ALA A 227 20.21 0.36 -1.63
N ILE A 228 19.44 -0.72 -1.57
CA ILE A 228 18.31 -0.85 -0.65
C ILE A 228 18.41 -2.16 0.12
N THR A 229 18.20 -2.11 1.43
CA THR A 229 17.95 -3.26 2.27
C THR A 229 16.72 -3.02 3.15
N ALA A 230 15.95 -4.07 3.39
CA ALA A 230 14.74 -4.00 4.18
C ALA A 230 14.67 -5.12 5.22
N THR A 231 14.05 -4.83 6.36
CA THR A 231 13.63 -5.82 7.36
C THR A 231 12.17 -5.58 7.66
N CYS A 232 11.33 -6.56 7.35
CA CYS A 232 9.88 -6.44 7.50
C CYS A 232 9.39 -7.19 8.74
N ILE A 233 8.73 -6.49 9.65
CA ILE A 233 8.25 -7.00 10.93
C ILE A 233 6.74 -6.86 11.04
N ARG A 234 6.06 -7.93 11.46
CA ARG A 234 4.66 -7.90 11.85
C ARG A 234 4.55 -7.49 13.32
N ILE A 235 3.66 -6.57 13.64
CA ILE A 235 3.43 -6.08 15.00
C ILE A 235 1.95 -6.18 15.41
N ALA A 236 1.69 -6.16 16.71
CA ALA A 236 0.36 -6.22 17.31
C ALA A 236 -0.41 -4.89 17.22
N VAL A 237 -0.58 -4.39 16.00
CA VAL A 237 -1.35 -3.18 15.68
C VAL A 237 -2.42 -3.54 14.65
N PHE A 238 -3.64 -3.01 14.82
CA PHE A 238 -4.74 -3.35 13.92
C PHE A 238 -4.54 -2.80 12.51
N ARG A 239 -4.23 -1.52 12.38
CA ARG A 239 -4.18 -0.78 11.12
C ARG A 239 -3.06 0.27 11.16
N THR A 240 -2.52 0.65 10.01
CA THR A 240 -1.38 1.53 9.79
C THR A 240 -0.03 0.83 9.90
N HIS A 241 0.76 0.93 8.85
CA HIS A 241 2.17 0.53 8.87
C HIS A 241 3.02 1.72 9.28
N CYS A 242 4.09 1.45 10.03
CA CYS A 242 5.14 2.41 10.30
C CYS A 242 6.46 1.90 9.72
N GLU A 243 7.37 2.82 9.41
CA GLU A 243 8.69 2.45 8.90
C GLU A 243 9.75 3.40 9.46
N SER A 244 10.87 2.83 9.89
CA SER A 244 12.10 3.54 10.20
C SER A 244 12.99 3.49 8.96
N ILE A 245 13.32 4.66 8.41
CA ILE A 245 14.06 4.78 7.17
C ILE A 245 15.33 5.58 7.42
N ASN A 246 16.47 4.97 7.07
CA ASN A 246 17.77 5.63 7.03
C ASN A 246 18.18 5.84 5.57
N LEU A 247 18.57 7.04 5.25
CA LEU A 247 18.93 7.48 3.90
C LEU A 247 20.35 8.00 3.88
N GLU A 248 21.13 7.58 2.90
CA GLU A 248 22.42 8.18 2.55
C GLU A 248 22.31 8.84 1.18
N PHE A 249 22.68 10.12 1.11
CA PHE A 249 22.57 10.96 -0.08
C PHE A 249 23.90 11.10 -0.83
N ALA A 250 23.83 11.56 -2.07
CA ALA A 250 25.01 11.86 -2.86
C ALA A 250 25.79 13.05 -2.28
N ASP A 251 25.07 14.08 -1.89
CA ASP A 251 25.61 15.34 -1.36
C ASP A 251 25.13 15.59 0.08
N PRO A 252 25.80 16.48 0.84
CA PRO A 252 25.34 16.90 2.16
C PRO A 252 23.91 17.44 2.12
N ILE A 253 23.13 17.14 3.17
CA ILE A 253 21.77 17.62 3.34
C ILE A 253 21.46 17.78 4.84
N THR A 254 20.80 18.86 5.21
CA THR A 254 20.40 19.11 6.59
C THR A 254 18.98 18.58 6.85
N ASP A 255 18.69 18.31 8.12
CA ASP A 255 17.35 17.91 8.55
C ASP A 255 16.30 19.03 8.35
N ASP A 256 16.69 20.31 8.37
CA ASP A 256 15.81 21.44 8.03
C ASP A 256 15.49 21.46 6.53
N GLN A 257 16.47 21.25 5.65
CA GLN A 257 16.21 21.09 4.21
C GLN A 257 15.26 19.94 3.92
N VAL A 258 15.38 18.83 4.65
CA VAL A 258 14.43 17.69 4.54
C VAL A 258 13.03 18.10 4.96
N ARG A 259 12.87 18.84 6.08
CA ARG A 259 11.54 19.35 6.50
C ARG A 259 10.93 20.28 5.46
N ASP A 260 11.73 21.21 4.91
CA ASP A 260 11.26 22.14 3.88
C ASP A 260 10.75 21.38 2.65
N LEU A 261 11.51 20.41 2.15
CA LEU A 261 11.12 19.58 1.00
C LEU A 261 9.84 18.78 1.27
N LEU A 262 9.69 18.23 2.48
CA LEU A 262 8.53 17.40 2.84
C LEU A 262 7.29 18.23 3.18
N SER A 263 7.45 19.48 3.59
CA SER A 263 6.33 20.35 3.97
C SER A 263 5.35 20.62 2.84
N THR A 264 5.81 20.55 1.58
CA THR A 264 5.04 20.81 0.38
C THR A 264 4.87 19.56 -0.50
N ALA A 265 5.37 18.39 -0.05
CA ALA A 265 5.34 17.17 -0.83
C ALA A 265 3.92 16.59 -0.89
N PRO A 266 3.40 16.26 -2.09
CA PRO A 266 2.08 15.67 -2.22
C PRO A 266 2.00 14.30 -1.54
N GLY A 267 0.87 14.03 -0.85
CA GLY A 267 0.64 12.78 -0.13
C GLY A 267 1.44 12.64 1.17
N VAL A 268 2.12 13.70 1.62
CA VAL A 268 2.93 13.74 2.83
C VAL A 268 2.43 14.83 3.77
N LYS A 269 2.43 14.54 5.07
CA LYS A 269 2.14 15.51 6.11
C LYS A 269 3.19 15.40 7.22
N LEU A 270 3.85 16.53 7.53
CA LEU A 270 4.79 16.58 8.64
C LEU A 270 4.07 16.50 9.99
N MET A 271 4.61 15.67 10.87
CA MET A 271 4.29 15.58 12.30
C MET A 271 5.60 15.41 13.07
N ASP A 272 6.40 16.48 13.16
CA ASP A 272 7.75 16.45 13.73
C ASP A 272 7.90 17.50 14.85
N ASP A 273 7.08 17.38 15.90
CA ASP A 273 7.10 18.27 17.07
C ASP A 273 8.11 17.75 18.08
N ARG A 274 9.30 18.33 18.04
CA ARG A 274 10.43 18.00 18.92
C ARG A 274 10.24 18.52 20.35
N GLU A 275 9.59 19.67 20.49
CA GLU A 275 9.39 20.31 21.78
C GLU A 275 8.49 19.47 22.70
N HIS A 276 7.40 18.95 22.11
CA HIS A 276 6.43 18.12 22.84
C HIS A 276 6.65 16.62 22.66
N ASN A 277 7.76 16.20 22.01
CA ASN A 277 8.05 14.79 21.68
C ASN A 277 6.88 14.09 20.97
N ARG A 278 6.23 14.79 20.04
CA ARG A 278 5.05 14.32 19.31
C ARG A 278 5.42 13.95 17.88
N PHE A 279 5.30 12.67 17.55
CA PHE A 279 5.68 12.09 16.27
C PHE A 279 4.60 11.15 15.76
N PRO A 280 4.61 10.74 14.46
CA PRO A 280 3.60 9.88 13.90
C PRO A 280 3.41 8.56 14.67
N MET A 281 2.16 8.23 14.93
CA MET A 281 1.76 6.94 15.51
C MET A 281 0.71 6.27 14.61
N PRO A 282 0.53 4.94 14.71
CA PRO A 282 -0.52 4.24 13.95
C PRO A 282 -1.91 4.86 14.11
N ILE A 283 -2.26 5.29 15.30
CA ILE A 283 -3.58 5.91 15.59
C ILE A 283 -3.76 7.27 14.91
N ASP A 284 -2.68 8.01 14.63
CA ASP A 284 -2.75 9.30 13.96
C ASP A 284 -2.98 9.16 12.45
N ALA A 285 -2.39 8.13 11.84
CA ALA A 285 -2.46 7.89 10.40
C ALA A 285 -3.64 7.01 9.98
N THR A 286 -4.23 6.24 10.89
CA THR A 286 -5.37 5.38 10.58
C THR A 286 -6.55 6.19 10.06
N GLY A 287 -7.05 5.82 8.86
CA GLY A 287 -8.15 6.50 8.17
C GLY A 287 -7.75 7.81 7.49
N LYS A 288 -6.44 8.14 7.40
CA LYS A 288 -5.94 9.33 6.72
C LYS A 288 -5.34 8.98 5.35
N ASP A 289 -5.38 9.96 4.45
CA ASP A 289 -4.86 9.82 3.09
C ASP A 289 -3.35 10.07 3.03
N ASP A 290 -2.87 11.06 3.81
CA ASP A 290 -1.46 11.43 3.84
C ASP A 290 -0.62 10.44 4.66
N ILE A 291 0.62 10.27 4.22
CA ILE A 291 1.66 9.61 4.99
C ILE A 291 2.26 10.63 5.96
N LEU A 292 2.18 10.34 7.25
CA LEU A 292 2.75 11.18 8.29
C LEU A 292 4.25 10.92 8.39
N VAL A 293 5.05 11.99 8.44
CA VAL A 293 6.51 11.94 8.56
C VAL A 293 6.97 12.75 9.75
N GLY A 294 7.87 12.18 10.53
CA GLY A 294 8.48 12.85 11.67
C GLY A 294 9.79 12.16 12.09
N ARG A 295 10.30 12.50 13.27
CA ARG A 295 11.61 12.04 13.75
C ARG A 295 12.73 12.31 12.75
N ILE A 296 12.61 13.41 11.99
CA ILE A 296 13.59 13.84 11.01
C ILE A 296 14.83 14.32 11.75
N ARG A 297 15.96 13.70 11.48
CA ARG A 297 17.22 14.00 12.14
C ARG A 297 18.42 13.58 11.32
N GLN A 298 19.53 14.28 11.52
CA GLN A 298 20.81 13.89 10.96
C GLN A 298 21.23 12.49 11.44
N ASP A 299 21.84 11.71 10.59
CA ASP A 299 22.53 10.48 10.97
C ASP A 299 24.03 10.78 11.15
N GLU A 300 24.43 10.94 12.42
CA GLU A 300 25.81 11.28 12.82
C GLU A 300 26.82 10.15 12.49
N SER A 301 26.34 8.94 12.16
CA SER A 301 27.21 7.81 11.78
C SER A 301 27.66 7.85 10.34
N ILE A 302 26.99 8.68 9.49
CA ILE A 302 27.35 8.88 8.09
C ILE A 302 28.14 10.18 7.96
N PRO A 303 29.38 10.13 7.42
CA PRO A 303 30.23 11.31 7.31
C PRO A 303 29.65 12.36 6.36
N ASP A 304 30.18 13.57 6.46
CA ASP A 304 29.89 14.69 5.57
C ASP A 304 28.41 15.13 5.56
N ASN A 305 27.67 14.88 6.63
CA ASN A 305 26.24 15.24 6.76
C ASN A 305 25.38 14.72 5.59
N ARG A 306 25.70 13.54 5.06
CA ARG A 306 24.95 12.90 3.98
C ARG A 306 23.89 11.91 4.47
N GLY A 307 23.74 11.74 5.76
CA GLY A 307 22.83 10.78 6.39
C GLY A 307 21.61 11.44 7.01
N ILE A 308 20.42 10.91 6.73
CA ILE A 308 19.15 11.32 7.36
C ILE A 308 18.38 10.09 7.84
N ASN A 309 17.81 10.21 9.02
CA ASN A 309 16.81 9.27 9.52
C ASN A 309 15.43 9.92 9.53
N ILE A 310 14.42 9.20 9.08
CA ILE A 310 13.01 9.58 9.17
C ILE A 310 12.17 8.43 9.75
N TRP A 311 11.04 8.79 10.33
CA TRP A 311 10.00 7.86 10.75
C TRP A 311 8.70 8.20 10.04
N VAL A 312 8.06 7.20 9.45
CA VAL A 312 6.83 7.38 8.71
C VAL A 312 5.72 6.49 9.26
N ALA A 313 4.47 6.96 9.14
CA ALA A 313 3.28 6.19 9.43
C ALA A 313 2.24 6.44 8.34
N GLY A 314 1.73 5.38 7.71
CA GLY A 314 0.74 5.48 6.63
C GLY A 314 -0.31 4.38 6.71
N ASP A 315 -1.54 4.74 6.36
CA ASP A 315 -2.64 3.78 6.31
C ASP A 315 -2.51 2.87 5.09
N GLN A 316 -2.13 1.61 5.34
CA GLN A 316 -1.86 0.64 4.28
C GLN A 316 -3.11 0.17 3.51
N LEU A 317 -4.33 0.37 4.05
CA LEU A 317 -5.56 0.12 3.30
C LEU A 317 -5.95 1.32 2.42
N ARG A 318 -5.60 2.55 2.85
CA ARG A 318 -5.84 3.79 2.09
C ARG A 318 -4.68 4.06 1.13
N LYS A 319 -3.76 4.93 1.49
CA LYS A 319 -2.64 5.29 0.59
C LYS A 319 -1.82 4.08 0.18
N GLY A 320 -1.61 3.13 1.07
CA GLY A 320 -0.86 1.89 0.76
C GLY A 320 -1.57 0.94 -0.21
N ALA A 321 -2.87 1.15 -0.54
CA ALA A 321 -3.63 0.26 -1.42
C ALA A 321 -4.75 0.98 -2.17
N ALA A 322 -5.94 1.11 -1.55
CA ALA A 322 -7.17 1.54 -2.23
C ALA A 322 -7.08 2.97 -2.76
N LEU A 323 -6.57 3.89 -1.97
CA LEU A 323 -6.44 5.28 -2.40
C LEU A 323 -5.48 5.43 -3.58
N ASN A 324 -4.31 4.78 -3.53
CA ASN A 324 -3.35 4.83 -4.63
C ASN A 324 -3.95 4.30 -5.93
N ALA A 325 -4.71 3.21 -5.87
CA ALA A 325 -5.39 2.65 -7.04
C ALA A 325 -6.51 3.57 -7.57
N ILE A 326 -7.28 4.21 -6.68
CA ILE A 326 -8.30 5.19 -7.09
C ILE A 326 -7.67 6.44 -7.71
N GLN A 327 -6.57 6.95 -7.14
CA GLN A 327 -5.82 8.05 -7.73
C GLN A 327 -5.24 7.71 -9.13
N ILE A 328 -4.87 6.46 -9.36
CA ILE A 328 -4.53 5.98 -10.72
C ILE A 328 -5.76 6.01 -11.62
N ALA A 329 -6.91 5.50 -11.15
CA ALA A 329 -8.15 5.48 -11.90
C ALA A 329 -8.66 6.90 -12.24
N GLU A 330 -8.52 7.87 -11.34
CA GLU A 330 -8.85 9.29 -11.59
C GLU A 330 -8.05 9.89 -12.76
N LYS A 331 -6.82 9.42 -12.97
CA LYS A 331 -5.98 9.87 -14.09
C LYS A 331 -6.28 9.17 -15.42
N LEU A 332 -7.17 8.19 -15.42
CA LEU A 332 -7.67 7.52 -16.63
C LEU A 332 -8.96 8.18 -17.17
N LEU A 333 -9.60 9.06 -16.40
CA LEU A 333 -10.79 9.84 -16.78
C LEU A 333 -10.42 11.14 -17.49
#